data_5e06c97087a5b562de49b763dc34038e
#
_entry.id   5e06c97087a5b562de49b763dc34038e
#
_cell.length_a   1.000
_cell.length_b   1.000
_cell.length_c   1.000
_cell.angle_alpha   90.00
_cell.angle_beta   90.00
_cell.angle_gamma   90.00
#
_symmetry.space_group_name_H-M   'P 1'
#
loop_
_entity.id
_entity.type
_entity.pdbx_description
1 polymer ?
#
loop_
_entity_poly.entity_id
_entity_poly.type
_entity_poly.pdbx_seq_one_letter_code
_entity_poly.pdbx_strand_id
1 'polypeptide(L)'
;MPDVDIDFYDRDNTLKLFKHTPATIIKNDKTEKHKTGIYFHAVPEHPVTGHATIDYKKAEERGYFKIDCLNVSIYKDVKSEQELVELMIQEPDWDMLKDAKVVDQLFHLNGHFNIVSKLEPRTIEQLAAVLAIIRPAKRQLMYKD
;
A
#
# COMPACT_ATOMS: atom_id res chain seq x y z
N MET A 1 10.18 -0.86 14.97
CA MET A 1 10.64 -1.80 13.90
C MET A 1 10.25 -1.22 12.55
N PRO A 2 11.03 -1.40 11.47
CA PRO A 2 10.56 -0.99 10.15
C PRO A 2 9.31 -1.78 9.77
N ASP A 3 8.31 -1.10 9.21
CA ASP A 3 7.16 -1.77 8.63
C ASP A 3 7.62 -2.60 7.42
N VAL A 4 7.14 -3.83 7.33
CA VAL A 4 7.39 -4.71 6.19
C VAL A 4 6.09 -4.86 5.42
N ASP A 5 6.10 -4.41 4.18
CA ASP A 5 4.99 -4.52 3.26
C ASP A 5 5.29 -5.59 2.22
N ILE A 6 4.31 -6.44 1.93
CA ILE A 6 4.38 -7.45 0.88
C ILE A 6 3.17 -7.27 -0.04
N ASP A 7 3.43 -7.11 -1.32
CA ASP A 7 2.41 -6.98 -2.35
C ASP A 7 1.98 -8.36 -2.88
N PHE A 8 0.67 -8.55 -2.97
CA PHE A 8 0.05 -9.74 -3.57
C PHE A 8 -0.92 -9.33 -4.67
N TYR A 9 -0.95 -10.05 -5.76
CA TYR A 9 -1.99 -9.85 -6.77
C TYR A 9 -3.37 -10.37 -6.31
N ASP A 10 -3.38 -11.40 -5.46
CA ASP A 10 -4.57 -11.96 -4.80
C ASP A 10 -4.21 -12.36 -3.36
N ARG A 11 -4.27 -11.38 -2.48
CA ARG A 11 -3.94 -11.52 -1.07
C ARG A 11 -4.77 -12.59 -0.37
N ASP A 12 -6.08 -12.59 -0.61
CA ASP A 12 -6.98 -13.45 0.16
C ASP A 12 -6.80 -14.93 -0.18
N ASN A 13 -6.57 -15.26 -1.45
CA ASN A 13 -6.27 -16.62 -1.84
C ASN A 13 -4.86 -17.04 -1.41
N THR A 14 -3.89 -16.16 -1.49
CA THR A 14 -2.52 -16.46 -1.02
C THR A 14 -2.48 -16.72 0.48
N LEU A 15 -3.17 -15.92 1.28
CA LEU A 15 -3.20 -16.08 2.73
C LEU A 15 -3.87 -17.36 3.20
N LYS A 16 -4.77 -17.96 2.41
CA LYS A 16 -5.34 -19.29 2.72
C LYS A 16 -4.30 -20.41 2.75
N LEU A 17 -3.16 -20.22 2.10
CA LEU A 17 -2.07 -21.20 2.07
C LEU A 17 -1.21 -21.18 3.35
N PHE A 18 -1.35 -20.16 4.19
CA PHE A 18 -0.52 -19.95 5.36
C PHE A 18 -1.36 -19.80 6.63
N LYS A 19 -0.87 -20.45 7.70
CA LYS A 19 -1.42 -20.15 9.03
C LYS A 19 -1.01 -18.74 9.41
N HIS A 20 -2.00 -17.90 9.69
CA HIS A 20 -1.80 -16.50 10.06
C HIS A 20 -2.90 -16.00 10.99
N THR A 21 -2.59 -14.98 11.77
CA THR A 21 -3.56 -14.28 12.63
C THR A 21 -3.64 -12.82 12.20
N PRO A 22 -4.82 -12.31 11.81
CA PRO A 22 -4.98 -10.89 11.49
C PRO A 22 -4.65 -10.00 12.68
N ALA A 23 -3.96 -8.91 12.44
CA ALA A 23 -3.71 -7.89 13.44
C ALA A 23 -5.01 -7.14 13.80
N THR A 24 -4.99 -6.50 14.95
CA THR A 24 -6.12 -5.74 15.49
C THR A 24 -5.75 -4.28 15.65
N ILE A 25 -6.69 -3.41 15.34
CA ILE A 25 -6.62 -1.99 15.63
C ILE A 25 -7.76 -1.62 16.59
N ILE A 26 -7.45 -0.85 17.62
CA ILE A 26 -8.45 -0.31 18.55
C ILE A 26 -8.69 1.15 18.23
N LYS A 27 -9.93 1.49 17.86
CA LYS A 27 -10.39 2.85 17.59
C LYS A 27 -11.63 3.14 18.41
N ASN A 28 -11.62 4.23 19.18
CA ASN A 28 -12.78 4.63 20.01
C ASN A 28 -13.33 3.47 20.85
N ASP A 29 -12.43 2.74 21.52
CA ASP A 29 -12.73 1.56 22.35
C ASP A 29 -13.36 0.37 21.60
N LYS A 30 -13.42 0.44 20.27
CA LYS A 30 -13.84 -0.67 19.42
C LYS A 30 -12.65 -1.39 18.82
N THR A 31 -12.73 -2.71 18.90
CA THR A 31 -11.73 -3.62 18.33
C THR A 31 -12.12 -3.96 16.90
N GLU A 32 -11.26 -3.62 15.94
CA GLU A 32 -11.47 -3.89 14.52
C GLU A 32 -10.29 -4.67 13.95
N LYS A 33 -10.57 -5.49 12.93
CA LYS A 33 -9.53 -6.15 12.15
C LYS A 33 -8.66 -5.10 11.44
N HIS A 34 -7.34 -5.21 11.55
CA HIS A 34 -6.43 -4.42 10.75
C HIS A 34 -6.58 -4.78 9.26
N LYS A 35 -6.59 -3.80 8.37
CA LYS A 35 -6.87 -4.04 6.94
C LYS A 35 -5.83 -4.91 6.25
N THR A 36 -4.56 -4.69 6.56
CA THR A 36 -3.41 -5.29 5.87
C THR A 36 -2.54 -6.13 6.79
N GLY A 37 -2.44 -5.76 8.06
CA GLY A 37 -1.53 -6.34 9.03
C GLY A 37 -1.90 -7.74 9.45
N ILE A 38 -0.92 -8.62 9.42
CA ILE A 38 -1.04 -10.01 9.87
C ILE A 38 0.21 -10.47 10.62
N TYR A 39 0.04 -11.52 11.41
CA TYR A 39 1.11 -12.23 12.09
C TYR A 39 1.20 -13.65 11.54
N PHE A 40 2.41 -14.09 11.14
CA PHE A 40 2.69 -15.48 10.74
C PHE A 40 3.23 -16.31 11.90
N HIS A 41 3.54 -15.70 13.03
CA HIS A 41 3.93 -16.36 14.27
C HIS A 41 2.79 -16.36 15.27
N ALA A 42 2.90 -17.15 16.33
CA ALA A 42 1.88 -17.25 17.36
C ALA A 42 1.69 -15.91 18.11
N VAL A 43 0.48 -15.42 18.12
CA VAL A 43 0.02 -14.27 18.93
C VAL A 43 -1.26 -14.68 19.66
N PRO A 44 -1.59 -14.05 20.79
CA PRO A 44 -2.88 -14.26 21.45
C PRO A 44 -4.03 -13.92 20.50
N GLU A 45 -4.90 -14.89 20.26
CA GLU A 45 -5.99 -14.79 19.28
C GLU A 45 -7.35 -14.83 20.00
N HIS A 46 -8.28 -14.00 19.55
CA HIS A 46 -9.63 -13.98 20.07
C HIS A 46 -10.44 -15.17 19.51
N PRO A 47 -11.00 -16.04 20.35
CA PRO A 47 -11.58 -17.33 19.91
C PRO A 47 -12.78 -17.18 18.99
N VAL A 48 -13.49 -16.05 19.06
CA VAL A 48 -14.69 -15.81 18.22
C VAL A 48 -14.35 -15.06 16.94
N THR A 49 -13.49 -14.04 17.01
CA THR A 49 -13.20 -13.19 15.84
C THR A 49 -12.01 -13.67 15.02
N GLY A 50 -11.15 -14.52 15.58
CA GLY A 50 -9.93 -14.99 14.95
C GLY A 50 -8.85 -13.91 14.73
N HIS A 51 -9.01 -12.73 15.35
CA HIS A 51 -8.02 -11.66 15.29
C HIS A 51 -7.14 -11.66 16.54
N ALA A 52 -5.98 -11.02 16.48
CA ALA A 52 -5.15 -10.80 17.65
C ALA A 52 -5.95 -10.08 18.76
N THR A 53 -5.79 -10.50 20.03
CA THR A 53 -6.47 -9.86 21.18
C THR A 53 -5.80 -8.56 21.63
N ILE A 54 -4.64 -8.24 21.06
CA ILE A 54 -3.83 -7.08 21.40
C ILE A 54 -3.82 -6.10 20.24
N ASP A 55 -3.91 -4.80 20.53
CA ASP A 55 -3.73 -3.74 19.53
C ASP A 55 -2.35 -3.84 18.89
N TYR A 56 -2.26 -3.60 17.56
CA TYR A 56 -1.02 -3.80 16.80
C TYR A 56 0.16 -2.98 17.31
N LYS A 57 -0.06 -1.75 17.85
CA LYS A 57 1.01 -0.92 18.41
C LYS A 57 1.57 -1.53 19.70
N LYS A 58 0.65 -1.97 20.60
CA LYS A 58 1.06 -2.66 21.82
C LYS A 58 1.68 -4.02 21.55
N ALA A 59 1.29 -4.69 20.45
CA ALA A 59 1.90 -5.92 20.02
C ALA A 59 3.35 -5.67 19.58
N GLU A 60 3.61 -4.61 18.80
CA GLU A 60 4.95 -4.19 18.40
C GLU A 60 5.84 -3.86 19.60
N GLU A 61 5.34 -3.12 20.58
CA GLU A 61 6.05 -2.83 21.84
C GLU A 61 6.45 -4.09 22.61
N ARG A 62 5.69 -5.18 22.46
CA ARG A 62 5.96 -6.49 23.06
C ARG A 62 6.81 -7.41 22.19
N GLY A 63 7.32 -6.91 21.06
CA GLY A 63 8.20 -7.66 20.16
C GLY A 63 7.48 -8.55 19.15
N TYR A 64 6.15 -8.45 19.00
CA TYR A 64 5.45 -9.12 17.93
C TYR A 64 5.70 -8.42 16.60
N PHE A 65 5.98 -9.19 15.55
CA PHE A 65 6.32 -8.69 14.24
C PHE A 65 5.12 -8.78 13.29
N LYS A 66 4.57 -7.64 12.93
CA LYS A 66 3.46 -7.49 11.97
C LYS A 66 4.02 -7.34 10.56
N ILE A 67 3.39 -8.02 9.60
CA ILE A 67 3.63 -7.84 8.17
C ILE A 67 2.36 -7.27 7.56
N ASP A 68 2.48 -6.20 6.78
CA ASP A 68 1.38 -5.64 6.02
C ASP A 68 1.31 -6.32 4.65
N CYS A 69 0.25 -7.09 4.43
CA CYS A 69 -0.02 -7.77 3.17
C CYS A 69 -0.99 -6.95 2.35
N LEU A 70 -0.48 -6.36 1.28
CA LEU A 70 -1.23 -5.46 0.40
C LEU A 70 -1.81 -6.25 -0.78
N ASN A 71 -3.03 -5.91 -1.18
CA ASN A 71 -3.62 -6.46 -2.40
C ASN A 71 -3.40 -5.47 -3.54
N VAL A 72 -2.48 -5.79 -4.45
CA VAL A 72 -2.13 -4.93 -5.58
C VAL A 72 -2.71 -5.53 -6.85
N SER A 73 -3.98 -5.22 -7.10
CA SER A 73 -4.76 -5.78 -8.21
C SER A 73 -4.22 -5.42 -9.60
N ILE A 74 -3.36 -4.41 -9.70
CA ILE A 74 -2.74 -4.02 -10.97
C ILE A 74 -1.88 -5.15 -11.57
N TYR A 75 -1.33 -6.05 -10.74
CA TYR A 75 -0.57 -7.20 -11.22
C TYR A 75 -1.44 -8.39 -11.65
N LYS A 76 -2.77 -8.29 -11.51
CA LYS A 76 -3.68 -9.42 -11.81
C LYS A 76 -3.59 -9.90 -13.26
N ASP A 77 -3.34 -8.97 -14.17
CA ASP A 77 -3.28 -9.25 -15.61
C ASP A 77 -1.87 -9.60 -16.10
N VAL A 78 -0.85 -9.49 -15.25
CA VAL A 78 0.52 -9.89 -15.55
C VAL A 78 0.64 -11.41 -15.42
N LYS A 79 0.95 -12.10 -16.54
CA LYS A 79 0.90 -13.56 -16.64
C LYS A 79 2.24 -14.26 -16.39
N SER A 80 3.34 -13.52 -16.45
CA SER A 80 4.69 -14.08 -16.27
C SER A 80 5.67 -13.04 -15.74
N GLU A 81 6.77 -13.51 -15.17
CA GLU A 81 7.89 -12.67 -14.76
C GLU A 81 8.52 -11.93 -15.94
N GLN A 82 8.60 -12.60 -17.12
CA GLN A 82 9.11 -11.98 -18.32
C GLN A 82 8.26 -10.79 -18.76
N GLU A 83 6.94 -10.94 -18.77
CA GLU A 83 5.99 -9.85 -19.08
C GLU A 83 6.13 -8.69 -18.07
N LEU A 84 6.31 -9.00 -16.79
CA LEU A 84 6.54 -7.98 -15.76
C LEU A 84 7.82 -7.18 -16.06
N VAL A 85 8.91 -7.86 -16.38
CA VAL A 85 10.19 -7.21 -16.74
C VAL A 85 10.03 -6.33 -17.96
N GLU A 86 9.35 -6.81 -19.00
CA GLU A 86 9.07 -6.03 -20.22
C GLU A 86 8.26 -4.76 -19.92
N LEU A 87 7.23 -4.86 -19.06
CA LEU A 87 6.46 -3.70 -18.61
C LEU A 87 7.30 -2.72 -17.80
N MET A 88 8.19 -3.21 -16.95
CA MET A 88 9.05 -2.37 -16.10
C MET A 88 10.08 -1.57 -16.87
N ILE A 89 10.56 -2.07 -18.01
CA ILE A 89 11.56 -1.37 -18.86
C ILE A 89 10.92 -0.48 -19.92
N GLN A 90 9.59 -0.57 -20.09
CA GLN A 90 8.88 0.26 -21.05
C GLN A 90 8.83 1.71 -20.56
N GLU A 91 9.32 2.63 -21.40
CA GLU A 91 9.23 4.06 -21.10
C GLU A 91 7.77 4.53 -21.21
N PRO A 92 7.21 5.14 -20.14
CA PRO A 92 5.85 5.68 -20.20
C PRO A 92 5.71 6.85 -21.17
N ASP A 93 4.54 6.99 -21.78
CA ASP A 93 4.15 8.22 -22.47
C ASP A 93 3.78 9.30 -21.46
N TRP A 94 4.77 10.13 -21.12
CA TRP A 94 4.63 11.20 -20.13
C TRP A 94 3.62 12.28 -20.53
N ASP A 95 3.32 12.44 -21.81
CA ASP A 95 2.33 13.43 -22.26
C ASP A 95 0.90 13.04 -21.88
N MET A 96 0.65 11.76 -21.60
CA MET A 96 -0.64 11.32 -21.07
C MET A 96 -0.96 11.95 -19.71
N LEU A 97 0.03 12.36 -18.94
CA LEU A 97 -0.18 13.03 -17.62
C LEU A 97 -0.75 14.46 -17.75
N LYS A 98 -0.85 15.00 -18.97
CA LYS A 98 -1.53 16.28 -19.24
C LYS A 98 -3.05 16.13 -19.31
N ASP A 99 -3.58 14.92 -19.43
CA ASP A 99 -5.02 14.66 -19.43
C ASP A 99 -5.49 14.29 -18.02
N ALA A 100 -6.39 15.12 -17.47
CA ALA A 100 -6.97 14.89 -16.14
C ALA A 100 -7.69 13.54 -16.04
N LYS A 101 -8.33 13.08 -17.13
CA LYS A 101 -9.04 11.80 -17.14
C LYS A 101 -8.08 10.62 -17.05
N VAL A 102 -6.90 10.73 -17.65
CA VAL A 102 -5.85 9.72 -17.54
C VAL A 102 -5.29 9.70 -16.12
N VAL A 103 -4.95 10.88 -15.58
CA VAL A 103 -4.42 10.98 -14.20
C VAL A 103 -5.40 10.43 -13.17
N ASP A 104 -6.70 10.62 -13.36
CA ASP A 104 -7.74 10.09 -12.46
C ASP A 104 -7.89 8.57 -12.51
N GLN A 105 -7.37 7.91 -13.54
CA GLN A 105 -7.34 6.45 -13.64
C GLN A 105 -6.04 5.85 -13.06
N LEU A 106 -5.02 6.66 -12.84
CA LEU A 106 -3.74 6.19 -12.37
C LEU A 106 -3.74 5.97 -10.84
N PHE A 107 -3.13 4.86 -10.47
CA PHE A 107 -3.01 4.45 -9.08
C PHE A 107 -2.26 5.51 -8.25
N HIS A 108 -2.81 5.89 -7.11
CA HIS A 108 -2.32 6.95 -6.22
C HIS A 108 -2.30 8.39 -6.78
N LEU A 109 -2.59 8.60 -8.06
CA LEU A 109 -2.66 9.93 -8.67
C LEU A 109 -4.09 10.44 -8.81
N ASN A 110 -5.08 9.57 -8.66
CA ASN A 110 -6.50 9.91 -8.73
C ASN A 110 -6.84 11.11 -7.82
N GLY A 111 -7.53 12.12 -8.37
CA GLY A 111 -7.89 13.35 -7.65
C GLY A 111 -6.73 14.34 -7.42
N HIS A 112 -5.54 14.09 -7.98
CA HIS A 112 -4.36 14.93 -7.78
C HIS A 112 -3.82 15.57 -9.07
N PHE A 113 -4.67 15.69 -10.10
CA PHE A 113 -4.27 16.29 -11.37
C PHE A 113 -3.65 17.68 -11.23
N ASN A 114 -4.15 18.51 -10.32
CA ASN A 114 -3.61 19.84 -10.05
C ASN A 114 -2.13 19.80 -9.60
N ILE A 115 -1.70 18.76 -8.92
CA ILE A 115 -0.31 18.60 -8.49
C ILE A 115 0.53 18.04 -9.63
N VAL A 116 0.02 17.02 -10.33
CA VAL A 116 0.69 16.40 -11.45
C VAL A 116 0.95 17.40 -12.58
N SER A 117 -0.07 18.20 -12.94
CA SER A 117 0.02 19.23 -13.99
C SER A 117 0.95 20.39 -13.63
N LYS A 118 1.12 20.69 -12.34
CA LYS A 118 2.04 21.74 -11.87
C LYS A 118 3.50 21.25 -11.86
N LEU A 119 3.73 19.99 -11.56
CA LEU A 119 5.08 19.42 -11.43
C LEU A 119 5.59 18.76 -12.72
N GLU A 120 4.69 18.45 -13.64
CA GLU A 120 4.99 17.87 -14.97
C GLU A 120 6.11 16.81 -14.98
N PRO A 121 5.97 15.70 -14.24
CA PRO A 121 7.01 14.68 -14.16
C PRO A 121 7.27 14.04 -15.54
N ARG A 122 8.55 13.83 -15.86
CA ARG A 122 9.04 13.27 -17.12
C ARG A 122 9.97 12.09 -16.92
N THR A 123 10.13 11.64 -15.68
CA THR A 123 10.90 10.44 -15.34
C THR A 123 10.23 9.70 -14.19
N ILE A 124 10.56 8.44 -14.01
CA ILE A 124 10.06 7.62 -12.91
C ILE A 124 10.41 8.24 -11.55
N GLU A 125 11.64 8.77 -11.39
CA GLU A 125 12.08 9.43 -10.16
C GLU A 125 11.28 10.69 -9.86
N GLN A 126 10.98 11.50 -10.89
CA GLN A 126 10.13 12.68 -10.74
C GLN A 126 8.70 12.29 -10.36
N LEU A 127 8.15 11.23 -10.97
CA LEU A 127 6.84 10.70 -10.61
C LEU A 127 6.81 10.17 -9.18
N ALA A 128 7.86 9.48 -8.74
CA ALA A 128 8.00 9.03 -7.35
C ALA A 128 8.06 10.21 -6.38
N ALA A 129 8.72 11.32 -6.75
CA ALA A 129 8.72 12.55 -5.96
C ALA A 129 7.32 13.17 -5.87
N VAL A 130 6.55 13.20 -6.97
CA VAL A 130 5.15 13.64 -6.98
C VAL A 130 4.31 12.80 -6.01
N LEU A 131 4.43 11.47 -6.04
CA LEU A 131 3.73 10.56 -5.13
C LEU A 131 4.10 10.82 -3.67
N ALA A 132 5.37 11.15 -3.39
CA ALA A 132 5.80 11.50 -2.04
C ALA A 132 5.17 12.82 -1.55
N ILE A 133 5.00 13.80 -2.43
CA ILE A 133 4.40 15.12 -2.13
C ILE A 133 2.89 15.01 -1.90
N ILE A 134 2.21 14.15 -2.64
CA ILE A 134 0.76 13.92 -2.51
C ILE A 134 0.38 13.41 -1.11
N ARG A 135 1.29 12.71 -0.41
CA ARG A 135 1.02 12.20 0.93
C ARG A 135 0.72 13.33 1.92
N PRO A 136 -0.33 13.21 2.78
CA PRO A 136 -0.80 14.29 3.66
C PRO A 136 0.29 14.90 4.54
N ALA A 137 1.22 14.09 5.04
CA ALA A 137 2.31 14.53 5.91
C ALA A 137 3.35 15.45 5.22
N LYS A 138 3.39 15.45 3.88
CA LYS A 138 4.38 16.22 3.09
C LYS A 138 3.76 17.32 2.21
N ARG A 139 2.43 17.44 2.17
CA ARG A 139 1.76 18.53 1.43
C ARG A 139 2.24 19.93 1.81
N GLN A 140 2.70 20.11 3.02
CA GLN A 140 3.27 21.38 3.49
C GLN A 140 4.51 21.82 2.70
N LEU A 141 5.23 20.89 2.05
CA LEU A 141 6.40 21.21 1.22
C LEU A 141 6.03 21.91 -0.10
N MET A 142 4.79 21.77 -0.56
CA MET A 142 4.30 22.43 -1.78
C MET A 142 4.05 23.94 -1.61
N TYR A 143 3.97 24.43 -0.38
CA TYR A 143 3.65 25.82 -0.04
C TYR A 143 4.85 26.56 0.58
N LYS A 144 6.03 25.94 0.57
CA LYS A 144 7.28 26.61 0.91
C LYS A 144 7.90 27.16 -0.38
N ASP A 145 7.88 28.49 -0.51
CA ASP A 145 8.67 29.25 -1.49
C ASP A 145 10.16 28.97 -1.34
#